data_d43d2a27707df6c5ebb70ade94f864a8
#
_entry.id   d43d2a27707df6c5ebb70ade94f864a8
#
_cell.length_a   1.000
_cell.length_b   1.000
_cell.length_c   1.000
_cell.angle_alpha   90.00
_cell.angle_beta   90.00
_cell.angle_gamma   90.00
#
_symmetry.space_group_name_H-M   'P 1'
#
loop_
_entity.id
_entity.type
_entity.pdbx_description
1 polymer ?
#
loop_
_entity_poly.entity_id
_entity_poly.type
_entity_poly.pdbx_seq_one_letter_code
_entity_poly.pdbx_strand_id
1 'polypeptide(L)'
;MIRVNKLLLLIILFFILTSYNFNEQKKNVSLFFPIKEIIIENTTAVDLTKLKSDLDFLNNTNLFFLNKEKLVDIANKHNFISSIKLKKKYPNTLKILIFEKEPVAIQIIEKNKYYITKNGEQLNYFNLETYQDLPVIFGHQNNFSYFFKELEKSNFLIEEIKGFYYFDVGRWDIVLKNEKTIKLPEKDYQDILLKVNLILNDNNFSKYKIFDYRNKDQLILQ
;
A
#
# COMPACT_ATOMS: atom_id res chain seq x y z
N MET A 1 5.55 69.59 2.06
CA MET A 1 5.23 68.19 2.42
C MET A 1 4.05 67.75 1.60
N ILE A 2 4.25 67.00 0.48
CA ILE A 2 3.22 66.61 -0.46
C ILE A 2 2.39 65.50 0.18
N ARG A 3 1.12 65.76 0.54
CA ARG A 3 0.18 64.73 0.99
C ARG A 3 -0.19 63.87 -0.23
N VAL A 4 0.52 62.80 -0.42
CA VAL A 4 0.16 61.80 -1.44
C VAL A 4 -1.17 61.18 -1.01
N ASN A 5 -2.20 61.35 -1.84
CA ASN A 5 -3.55 60.85 -1.56
C ASN A 5 -3.46 59.32 -1.52
N LYS A 6 -3.92 58.69 -0.43
CA LYS A 6 -3.91 57.21 -0.27
C LYS A 6 -4.54 56.48 -1.45
N LEU A 7 -5.55 57.14 -2.09
CA LEU A 7 -6.20 56.62 -3.28
C LEU A 7 -5.26 56.58 -4.49
N LEU A 8 -4.44 57.60 -4.66
CA LEU A 8 -3.46 57.66 -5.74
C LEU A 8 -2.35 56.59 -5.60
N LEU A 9 -1.96 56.33 -4.39
CA LEU A 9 -1.02 55.24 -4.07
C LEU A 9 -1.59 53.87 -4.38
N LEU A 10 -2.86 53.62 -4.08
CA LEU A 10 -3.57 52.39 -4.43
C LEU A 10 -3.73 52.20 -5.93
N ILE A 11 -4.01 53.29 -6.67
CA ILE A 11 -4.15 53.25 -8.14
C ILE A 11 -2.78 52.92 -8.77
N ILE A 12 -1.70 53.55 -8.29
CA ILE A 12 -0.33 53.29 -8.77
C ILE A 12 0.08 51.83 -8.47
N LEU A 13 -0.25 51.32 -7.28
CA LEU A 13 0.00 49.93 -6.91
C LEU A 13 -0.78 48.96 -7.79
N PHE A 14 -2.04 49.27 -8.09
CA PHE A 14 -2.88 48.53 -9.01
C PHE A 14 -2.31 48.45 -10.42
N PHE A 15 -1.86 49.60 -10.98
CA PHE A 15 -1.21 49.64 -12.29
C PHE A 15 0.15 48.86 -12.30
N ILE A 16 0.91 48.90 -11.26
CA ILE A 16 2.15 48.11 -11.13
C ILE A 16 1.83 46.61 -11.11
N LEU A 17 0.78 46.20 -10.41
CA LEU A 17 0.34 44.80 -10.34
C LEU A 17 -0.26 44.30 -11.66
N THR A 18 -0.97 45.14 -12.38
CA THR A 18 -1.60 44.74 -13.66
C THR A 18 -0.66 44.86 -14.87
N SER A 19 0.39 45.69 -14.81
CA SER A 19 1.41 45.76 -15.86
C SER A 19 2.44 44.59 -15.79
N TYR A 20 2.37 43.76 -14.75
CA TYR A 20 3.24 42.63 -14.59
C TYR A 20 2.87 41.48 -15.53
N ASN A 21 3.58 41.37 -16.65
CA ASN A 21 3.33 40.33 -17.66
C ASN A 21 3.94 39.01 -17.23
N PHE A 22 3.14 38.12 -16.69
CA PHE A 22 3.55 36.83 -16.12
C PHE A 22 4.14 35.84 -17.16
N ASN A 23 3.90 36.09 -18.46
CA ASN A 23 4.24 35.14 -19.50
C ASN A 23 5.72 35.05 -19.88
N GLU A 24 6.50 36.12 -19.71
CA GLU A 24 7.94 36.08 -20.03
C GLU A 24 8.81 35.56 -18.89
N GLN A 25 8.30 35.47 -17.68
CA GLN A 25 9.11 35.14 -16.50
C GLN A 25 9.02 33.67 -16.03
N LYS A 26 8.39 32.79 -16.78
CA LYS A 26 8.42 31.35 -16.43
C LYS A 26 9.84 30.79 -16.28
N LYS A 27 10.85 31.37 -16.93
CA LYS A 27 12.26 31.04 -16.78
C LYS A 27 12.88 31.53 -15.47
N ASN A 28 12.41 32.65 -14.92
CA ASN A 28 13.00 33.26 -13.73
C ASN A 28 12.33 32.90 -12.40
N VAL A 29 11.10 32.38 -12.43
CA VAL A 29 10.40 31.89 -11.24
C VAL A 29 11.07 30.64 -10.67
N SER A 30 11.81 29.91 -11.50
CA SER A 30 12.65 28.78 -11.05
C SER A 30 13.83 29.20 -10.16
N LEU A 31 14.23 30.49 -10.21
CA LEU A 31 15.32 31.03 -9.36
C LEU A 31 14.88 31.27 -7.91
N PHE A 32 13.57 31.39 -7.64
CA PHE A 32 13.04 31.52 -6.28
C PHE A 32 12.69 30.15 -5.73
N PHE A 33 13.29 29.77 -4.60
CA PHE A 33 13.06 28.51 -3.92
C PHE A 33 13.27 27.26 -4.82
N PRO A 34 14.41 27.13 -5.52
CA PRO A 34 14.71 25.93 -6.29
C PRO A 34 14.87 24.74 -5.35
N ILE A 35 14.36 23.57 -5.73
CA ILE A 35 14.61 22.33 -5.01
C ILE A 35 16.08 21.95 -5.25
N LYS A 36 16.88 21.95 -4.18
CA LYS A 36 18.29 21.54 -4.19
C LYS A 36 18.50 20.22 -3.48
N GLU A 37 17.58 19.88 -2.58
CA GLU A 37 17.65 18.66 -1.78
C GLU A 37 16.30 17.94 -1.79
N ILE A 38 16.34 16.65 -2.07
CA ILE A 38 15.19 15.75 -2.02
C ILE A 38 15.47 14.67 -0.97
N ILE A 39 14.67 14.64 0.08
CA ILE A 39 14.72 13.63 1.15
C ILE A 39 13.56 12.67 0.94
N ILE A 40 13.86 11.38 0.72
CA ILE A 40 12.86 10.32 0.59
C ILE A 40 12.86 9.51 1.88
N GLU A 41 11.68 9.28 2.45
CA GLU A 41 11.50 8.56 3.71
C GLU A 41 10.44 7.46 3.60
N ASN A 42 10.51 6.49 4.52
CA ASN A 42 9.59 5.36 4.66
C ASN A 42 9.60 4.42 3.45
N THR A 43 10.79 4.03 3.00
CA THR A 43 10.95 3.06 1.92
C THR A 43 11.64 1.81 2.42
N THR A 44 11.00 0.65 2.25
CA THR A 44 11.52 -0.69 2.59
C THR A 44 11.48 -1.62 1.39
N ALA A 45 10.41 -1.58 0.62
CA ALA A 45 10.16 -2.45 -0.52
C ALA A 45 10.34 -1.78 -1.88
N VAL A 46 10.37 -0.44 -1.93
CA VAL A 46 10.52 0.33 -3.18
C VAL A 46 12.00 0.42 -3.58
N ASP A 47 12.30 0.17 -4.86
CA ASP A 47 13.62 0.41 -5.43
C ASP A 47 13.94 1.91 -5.43
N LEU A 48 14.76 2.32 -4.45
CA LEU A 48 15.17 3.71 -4.27
C LEU A 48 15.95 4.27 -5.45
N THR A 49 16.73 3.44 -6.14
CA THR A 49 17.54 3.89 -7.26
C THR A 49 16.66 4.30 -8.42
N LYS A 50 15.70 3.45 -8.74
CA LYS A 50 14.70 3.72 -9.80
C LYS A 50 13.79 4.89 -9.42
N LEU A 51 13.33 4.94 -8.17
CA LEU A 51 12.50 6.05 -7.68
C LEU A 51 13.23 7.39 -7.75
N LYS A 52 14.50 7.46 -7.34
CA LYS A 52 15.30 8.68 -7.45
C LYS A 52 15.46 9.13 -8.89
N SER A 53 15.72 8.20 -9.82
CA SER A 53 15.80 8.50 -11.26
C SER A 53 14.47 9.07 -11.80
N ASP A 54 13.34 8.50 -11.42
CA ASP A 54 12.02 9.00 -11.84
C ASP A 54 11.70 10.38 -11.23
N LEU A 55 12.28 10.72 -10.09
CA LEU A 55 12.10 12.01 -9.39
C LEU A 55 13.12 13.09 -9.82
N ASP A 56 14.06 12.77 -10.70
CA ASP A 56 15.17 13.68 -11.06
C ASP A 56 14.70 14.99 -11.71
N PHE A 57 13.53 14.97 -12.37
CA PHE A 57 12.90 16.18 -12.92
C PHE A 57 12.56 17.24 -11.86
N LEU A 58 12.50 16.87 -10.59
CA LEU A 58 12.26 17.81 -9.48
C LEU A 58 13.46 18.68 -9.18
N ASN A 59 14.66 18.25 -9.56
CA ASN A 59 15.88 19.03 -9.35
C ASN A 59 15.77 20.38 -10.08
N ASN A 60 16.08 21.46 -9.37
CA ASN A 60 15.98 22.82 -9.85
C ASN A 60 14.56 23.30 -10.25
N THR A 61 13.50 22.52 -9.96
CA THR A 61 12.14 23.03 -10.07
C THR A 61 11.79 23.92 -8.89
N ASN A 62 10.80 24.79 -9.07
CA ASN A 62 10.34 25.67 -8.01
C ASN A 62 9.51 24.94 -6.98
N LEU A 63 9.87 25.06 -5.70
CA LEU A 63 9.20 24.39 -4.59
C LEU A 63 7.71 24.79 -4.44
N PHE A 64 7.32 25.98 -4.89
CA PHE A 64 5.91 26.43 -4.88
C PHE A 64 5.07 25.76 -5.96
N PHE A 65 5.63 25.59 -7.17
CA PHE A 65 4.92 25.15 -8.36
C PHE A 65 5.17 23.69 -8.70
N LEU A 66 5.08 22.81 -7.69
CA LEU A 66 5.21 21.37 -7.90
C LEU A 66 4.03 20.81 -8.67
N ASN A 67 4.31 20.08 -9.75
CA ASN A 67 3.30 19.33 -10.47
C ASN A 67 2.98 18.03 -9.71
N LYS A 68 1.84 18.02 -9.02
CA LYS A 68 1.38 16.85 -8.24
C LYS A 68 0.97 15.69 -9.13
N GLU A 69 0.46 15.94 -10.33
CA GLU A 69 0.00 14.89 -11.27
C GLU A 69 1.16 13.99 -11.68
N LYS A 70 2.32 14.57 -12.01
CA LYS A 70 3.53 13.79 -12.32
C LYS A 70 3.96 12.88 -11.17
N LEU A 71 3.78 13.32 -9.93
CA LEU A 71 4.12 12.50 -8.76
C LEU A 71 3.14 11.35 -8.54
N VAL A 72 1.86 11.56 -8.86
CA VAL A 72 0.87 10.47 -8.88
C VAL A 72 1.22 9.46 -9.97
N ASP A 73 1.60 9.91 -11.16
CA ASP A 73 2.03 9.02 -12.24
C ASP A 73 3.25 8.19 -11.86
N ILE A 74 4.21 8.80 -11.14
CA ILE A 74 5.37 8.08 -10.62
C ILE A 74 4.95 7.06 -9.56
N ALA A 75 4.05 7.43 -8.63
CA ALA A 75 3.52 6.49 -7.66
C ALA A 75 2.88 5.27 -8.35
N ASN A 76 2.10 5.49 -9.39
CA ASN A 76 1.44 4.42 -10.14
C ASN A 76 2.43 3.51 -10.91
N LYS A 77 3.59 4.02 -11.31
CA LYS A 77 4.65 3.20 -11.94
C LYS A 77 5.34 2.27 -10.96
N HIS A 78 5.41 2.66 -9.69
CA HIS A 78 6.04 1.88 -8.64
C HIS A 78 4.97 1.05 -7.92
N ASN A 79 4.85 -0.20 -8.31
CA ASN A 79 3.78 -1.12 -7.89
C ASN A 79 3.59 -1.19 -6.35
N PHE A 80 4.67 -1.07 -5.56
CA PHE A 80 4.62 -1.04 -4.10
C PHE A 80 4.16 0.29 -3.49
N ILE A 81 4.11 1.38 -4.24
CA ILE A 81 3.69 2.67 -3.68
C ILE A 81 2.17 2.74 -3.59
N SER A 82 1.65 2.94 -2.39
CA SER A 82 0.24 3.22 -2.13
C SER A 82 -0.08 4.70 -2.32
N SER A 83 0.75 5.58 -1.74
CA SER A 83 0.60 7.03 -1.86
C SER A 83 1.90 7.76 -1.55
N ILE A 84 1.96 9.01 -1.98
CA ILE A 84 3.10 9.93 -1.74
C ILE A 84 2.58 11.18 -1.04
N LYS A 85 3.22 11.57 0.07
CA LYS A 85 2.96 12.83 0.76
C LYS A 85 4.18 13.74 0.68
N LEU A 86 3.94 14.99 0.28
CA LEU A 86 4.97 15.99 0.14
C LEU A 86 5.03 16.93 1.33
N LYS A 87 6.22 17.22 1.80
CA LYS A 87 6.49 18.20 2.85
C LYS A 87 7.54 19.20 2.35
N LYS A 88 7.14 20.44 2.13
CA LYS A 88 8.05 21.51 1.69
C LYS A 88 8.80 22.05 2.89
N LYS A 89 10.12 22.04 2.85
CA LYS A 89 11.00 22.72 3.82
C LYS A 89 11.74 23.84 3.13
N TYR A 90 11.31 25.07 3.36
CA TYR A 90 11.95 26.24 2.79
C TYR A 90 13.35 26.45 3.36
N PRO A 91 14.30 26.99 2.56
CA PRO A 91 14.08 27.56 1.22
C PRO A 91 14.17 26.57 0.04
N ASN A 92 14.73 25.36 0.19
CA ASN A 92 15.21 24.58 -0.94
C ASN A 92 15.09 23.04 -0.79
N THR A 93 14.42 22.55 0.25
CA THR A 93 14.31 21.09 0.51
C THR A 93 12.90 20.60 0.29
N LEU A 94 12.76 19.51 -0.45
CA LEU A 94 11.50 18.75 -0.61
C LEU A 94 11.63 17.40 0.10
N LYS A 95 10.76 17.15 1.08
CA LYS A 95 10.64 15.89 1.76
C LYS A 95 9.48 15.10 1.15
N ILE A 96 9.78 13.89 0.70
CA ILE A 96 8.84 12.95 0.06
C ILE A 96 8.67 11.76 1.00
N LEU A 97 7.46 11.63 1.57
CA LEU A 97 7.10 10.48 2.40
C LEU A 97 6.37 9.48 1.51
N ILE A 98 6.91 8.28 1.44
CA ILE A 98 6.33 7.17 0.70
C ILE A 98 5.48 6.34 1.67
N PHE A 99 4.28 5.97 1.24
CA PHE A 99 3.45 4.97 1.91
C PHE A 99 3.44 3.75 1.01
N GLU A 100 3.98 2.66 1.51
CA GLU A 100 4.06 1.41 0.77
C GLU A 100 2.80 0.56 0.98
N LYS A 101 2.49 -0.27 0.00
CA LYS A 101 1.48 -1.32 0.12
C LYS A 101 2.08 -2.48 0.90
N GLU A 102 1.31 -3.02 1.82
CA GLU A 102 1.74 -4.14 2.66
C GLU A 102 1.18 -5.44 2.10
N PRO A 103 2.05 -6.36 1.64
CA PRO A 103 1.63 -7.69 1.26
C PRO A 103 1.26 -8.52 2.50
N VAL A 104 0.29 -9.41 2.33
CA VAL A 104 -0.19 -10.34 3.37
C VAL A 104 -0.03 -11.80 2.99
N ALA A 105 0.29 -12.07 1.72
CA ALA A 105 0.53 -13.42 1.22
C ALA A 105 1.44 -13.40 -0.01
N ILE A 106 1.97 -14.57 -0.35
CA ILE A 106 2.71 -14.83 -1.59
C ILE A 106 1.87 -15.76 -2.44
N GLN A 107 1.60 -15.40 -3.69
CA GLN A 107 0.95 -16.28 -4.66
C GLN A 107 1.99 -16.81 -5.65
N ILE A 108 1.88 -18.10 -5.98
CA ILE A 108 2.69 -18.75 -6.99
C ILE A 108 1.78 -19.11 -8.16
N ILE A 109 2.03 -18.46 -9.31
CA ILE A 109 1.32 -18.74 -10.57
C ILE A 109 2.34 -19.34 -11.54
N GLU A 110 2.16 -20.59 -11.91
CA GLU A 110 3.12 -21.36 -12.70
C GLU A 110 4.50 -21.38 -12.03
N LYS A 111 5.45 -20.56 -12.49
CA LYS A 111 6.82 -20.44 -11.95
C LYS A 111 7.09 -19.06 -11.33
N ASN A 112 6.15 -18.12 -11.46
CA ASN A 112 6.32 -16.77 -11.01
C ASN A 112 5.71 -16.57 -9.61
N LYS A 113 6.41 -15.82 -8.76
CA LYS A 113 5.92 -15.41 -7.46
C LYS A 113 5.39 -13.98 -7.53
N TYR A 114 4.37 -13.70 -6.75
CA TYR A 114 3.78 -12.38 -6.59
C TYR A 114 3.43 -12.17 -5.13
N TYR A 115 3.57 -10.96 -4.65
CA TYR A 115 2.97 -10.59 -3.38
C TYR A 115 1.52 -10.21 -3.58
N ILE A 116 0.68 -10.54 -2.61
CA ILE A 116 -0.76 -10.22 -2.61
C ILE A 116 -1.05 -9.35 -1.40
N THR A 117 -1.69 -8.20 -1.64
CA THR A 117 -2.17 -7.32 -0.57
C THR A 117 -3.50 -7.84 0.00
N LYS A 118 -3.90 -7.32 1.15
CA LYS A 118 -5.22 -7.62 1.75
C LYS A 118 -6.41 -7.27 0.85
N ASN A 119 -6.23 -6.34 -0.08
CA ASN A 119 -7.24 -5.96 -1.07
C ASN A 119 -7.22 -6.86 -2.32
N GLY A 120 -6.36 -7.87 -2.36
CA GLY A 120 -6.21 -8.76 -3.51
C GLY A 120 -5.36 -8.16 -4.65
N GLU A 121 -4.70 -7.03 -4.43
CA GLU A 121 -3.79 -6.46 -5.43
C GLU A 121 -2.52 -7.31 -5.55
N GLN A 122 -2.11 -7.55 -6.79
CA GLN A 122 -0.90 -8.27 -7.10
C GLN A 122 0.29 -7.31 -7.21
N LEU A 123 1.36 -7.56 -6.44
CA LEU A 123 2.59 -6.79 -6.47
C LEU A 123 3.74 -7.66 -6.99
N ASN A 124 4.73 -7.01 -7.59
CA ASN A 124 5.93 -7.71 -8.06
C ASN A 124 6.67 -8.36 -6.89
N TYR A 125 7.12 -9.59 -7.08
CA TYR A 125 7.90 -10.29 -6.06
C TYR A 125 9.37 -9.86 -6.12
N PHE A 126 9.89 -9.44 -4.96
CA PHE A 126 11.31 -9.29 -4.69
C PHE A 126 11.63 -10.14 -3.46
N ASN A 127 12.80 -10.69 -3.37
CA ASN A 127 13.19 -11.48 -2.20
C ASN A 127 13.52 -10.55 -1.01
N LEU A 128 12.48 -10.00 -0.37
CA LEU A 128 12.58 -9.11 0.76
C LEU A 128 12.53 -9.91 2.06
N GLU A 129 13.53 -9.75 2.93
CA GLU A 129 13.60 -10.45 4.23
C GLU A 129 12.35 -10.24 5.08
N THR A 130 11.79 -9.04 5.06
CA THR A 130 10.57 -8.67 5.81
C THR A 130 9.35 -9.52 5.44
N TYR A 131 9.30 -10.09 4.22
CA TYR A 131 8.13 -10.79 3.68
C TYR A 131 8.38 -12.27 3.37
N GLN A 132 9.47 -12.86 3.90
CA GLN A 132 9.81 -14.27 3.63
C GLN A 132 8.84 -15.26 4.27
N ASP A 133 8.30 -14.90 5.44
CA ASP A 133 7.43 -15.77 6.24
C ASP A 133 5.93 -15.60 5.95
N LEU A 134 5.59 -14.87 4.90
CA LEU A 134 4.20 -14.69 4.49
C LEU A 134 3.58 -16.02 4.03
N PRO A 135 2.30 -16.26 4.34
CA PRO A 135 1.60 -17.44 3.89
C PRO A 135 1.51 -17.52 2.36
N VAL A 136 1.55 -18.74 1.83
CA VAL A 136 1.49 -18.97 0.38
C VAL A 136 0.05 -19.26 -0.04
N ILE A 137 -0.42 -18.61 -1.11
CA ILE A 137 -1.69 -18.91 -1.75
C ILE A 137 -1.46 -19.95 -2.85
N PHE A 138 -2.18 -21.07 -2.77
CA PHE A 138 -2.23 -22.11 -3.76
C PHE A 138 -3.59 -22.07 -4.47
N GLY A 139 -3.58 -22.10 -5.80
CA GLY A 139 -4.75 -21.92 -6.64
C GLY A 139 -5.01 -20.47 -7.04
N HIS A 140 -6.22 -20.21 -7.53
CA HIS A 140 -6.62 -18.86 -7.92
C HIS A 140 -6.90 -17.99 -6.69
N GLN A 141 -6.67 -16.68 -6.81
CA GLN A 141 -6.94 -15.74 -5.72
C GLN A 141 -8.35 -15.14 -5.74
N ASN A 142 -9.30 -15.83 -6.39
CA ASN A 142 -10.67 -15.35 -6.49
C ASN A 142 -11.25 -15.11 -5.10
N ASN A 143 -11.81 -13.93 -4.89
CA ASN A 143 -12.41 -13.50 -3.63
C ASN A 143 -11.45 -13.49 -2.41
N PHE A 144 -10.11 -13.51 -2.61
CA PHE A 144 -9.14 -13.49 -1.51
C PHE A 144 -9.34 -12.27 -0.59
N SER A 145 -9.57 -11.09 -1.15
CA SER A 145 -9.82 -9.87 -0.38
C SER A 145 -11.01 -10.01 0.58
N TYR A 146 -12.11 -10.61 0.11
CA TYR A 146 -13.27 -10.84 0.96
C TYR A 146 -12.97 -11.88 2.05
N PHE A 147 -12.36 -13.00 1.66
CA PHE A 147 -11.96 -14.06 2.57
C PHE A 147 -11.00 -13.55 3.65
N PHE A 148 -9.96 -12.81 3.26
CA PHE A 148 -8.97 -12.26 4.18
C PHE A 148 -9.58 -11.26 5.17
N LYS A 149 -10.51 -10.43 4.70
CA LYS A 149 -11.26 -9.51 5.56
C LYS A 149 -12.09 -10.23 6.62
N GLU A 150 -12.75 -11.34 6.26
CA GLU A 150 -13.49 -12.15 7.22
C GLU A 150 -12.55 -12.84 8.22
N LEU A 151 -11.37 -13.26 7.76
CA LEU A 151 -10.33 -13.82 8.62
C LEU A 151 -9.82 -12.78 9.63
N GLU A 152 -9.54 -11.54 9.21
CA GLU A 152 -9.16 -10.44 10.11
C GLU A 152 -10.25 -10.17 11.17
N LYS A 153 -11.52 -10.16 10.79
CA LYS A 153 -12.65 -9.95 11.72
C LYS A 153 -12.79 -11.05 12.76
N SER A 154 -12.37 -12.27 12.44
CA SER A 154 -12.45 -13.39 13.36
C SER A 154 -11.36 -13.39 14.42
N ASN A 155 -10.47 -12.40 14.43
CA ASN A 155 -9.27 -12.35 15.27
C ASN A 155 -8.39 -13.60 15.14
N PHE A 156 -8.40 -14.21 13.97
CA PHE A 156 -7.54 -15.36 13.68
C PHE A 156 -6.07 -14.93 13.69
N LEU A 157 -5.20 -15.76 14.26
CA LEU A 157 -3.76 -15.49 14.29
C LEU A 157 -3.15 -15.73 12.90
N ILE A 158 -3.17 -14.67 12.06
CA ILE A 158 -2.68 -14.74 10.68
C ILE A 158 -1.22 -15.17 10.62
N GLU A 159 -0.43 -14.80 11.61
CA GLU A 159 0.98 -15.17 11.72
C GLU A 159 1.22 -16.68 11.85
N GLU A 160 0.24 -17.44 12.33
CA GLU A 160 0.28 -18.90 12.43
C GLU A 160 -0.05 -19.61 11.12
N ILE A 161 -0.48 -18.88 10.10
CA ILE A 161 -0.87 -19.45 8.81
C ILE A 161 0.38 -19.71 7.97
N LYS A 162 0.50 -20.94 7.46
CA LYS A 162 1.50 -21.37 6.49
C LYS A 162 1.03 -21.15 5.05
N GLY A 163 -0.26 -21.36 4.80
CA GLY A 163 -0.79 -21.20 3.46
C GLY A 163 -2.31 -21.26 3.37
N PHE A 164 -2.80 -20.76 2.25
CA PHE A 164 -4.20 -20.76 1.84
C PHE A 164 -4.35 -21.62 0.59
N TYR A 165 -5.33 -22.47 0.56
CA TYR A 165 -5.64 -23.32 -0.60
C TYR A 165 -7.01 -22.94 -1.12
N TYR A 166 -7.06 -22.42 -2.34
CA TYR A 166 -8.30 -22.14 -3.03
C TYR A 166 -8.66 -23.28 -3.98
N PHE A 167 -9.90 -23.70 -3.92
CA PHE A 167 -10.47 -24.71 -4.80
C PHE A 167 -11.49 -24.06 -5.74
N ASP A 168 -11.56 -24.52 -6.99
CA ASP A 168 -12.42 -23.93 -8.03
C ASP A 168 -13.92 -23.97 -7.69
N VAL A 169 -14.32 -24.79 -6.73
CA VAL A 169 -15.67 -24.80 -6.15
C VAL A 169 -15.96 -23.58 -5.27
N GLY A 170 -15.04 -22.63 -5.15
CA GLY A 170 -15.22 -21.40 -4.35
C GLY A 170 -14.81 -21.53 -2.87
N ARG A 171 -14.11 -22.58 -2.50
CA ARG A 171 -13.77 -22.93 -1.12
C ARG A 171 -12.33 -22.58 -0.79
N TRP A 172 -12.10 -22.11 0.44
CA TRP A 172 -10.80 -21.91 1.05
C TRP A 172 -10.51 -22.95 2.12
N ASP A 173 -9.30 -23.52 2.10
CA ASP A 173 -8.74 -24.26 3.20
C ASP A 173 -7.53 -23.49 3.76
N ILE A 174 -7.33 -23.53 5.09
CA ILE A 174 -6.23 -22.87 5.78
C ILE A 174 -5.29 -23.93 6.33
N VAL A 175 -4.00 -23.82 6.04
CA VAL A 175 -2.96 -24.68 6.63
C VAL A 175 -2.11 -23.85 7.57
N LEU A 176 -1.96 -24.30 8.80
CA LEU A 176 -1.18 -23.65 9.84
C LEU A 176 0.27 -24.12 9.85
N LYS A 177 1.15 -23.34 10.47
CA LYS A 177 2.59 -23.68 10.64
C LYS A 177 2.80 -24.96 11.47
N ASN A 178 1.88 -25.27 12.37
CA ASN A 178 1.86 -26.52 13.15
C ASN A 178 1.23 -27.71 12.41
N GLU A 179 1.06 -27.59 11.08
CA GLU A 179 0.50 -28.60 10.16
C GLU A 179 -1.00 -28.93 10.37
N LYS A 180 -1.70 -28.20 11.22
CA LYS A 180 -3.17 -28.29 11.29
C LYS A 180 -3.80 -27.71 10.05
N THR A 181 -4.84 -28.38 9.54
CA THR A 181 -5.60 -27.96 8.35
C THR A 181 -7.04 -27.72 8.72
N ILE A 182 -7.56 -26.56 8.31
CA ILE A 182 -8.94 -26.15 8.49
C ILE A 182 -9.60 -26.14 7.11
N LYS A 183 -10.57 -26.99 6.88
CA LYS A 183 -11.34 -27.07 5.64
C LYS A 183 -12.65 -26.34 5.83
N LEU A 184 -12.82 -25.22 5.10
CA LEU A 184 -14.01 -24.37 5.20
C LEU A 184 -15.08 -24.78 4.17
N PRO A 185 -16.36 -24.50 4.42
CA PRO A 185 -17.37 -24.57 3.39
C PRO A 185 -17.20 -23.48 2.32
N GLU A 186 -17.90 -23.61 1.21
CA GLU A 186 -17.89 -22.59 0.13
C GLU A 186 -18.46 -21.26 0.60
N LYS A 187 -19.47 -21.27 1.46
CA LYS A 187 -20.19 -20.08 1.97
C LYS A 187 -20.41 -20.19 3.48
N ASP A 188 -20.79 -19.07 4.09
CA ASP A 188 -21.20 -18.99 5.50
C ASP A 188 -20.12 -19.46 6.50
N TYR A 189 -18.83 -19.24 6.16
CA TYR A 189 -17.70 -19.66 6.98
C TYR A 189 -17.30 -18.65 8.08
N GLN A 190 -17.98 -17.50 8.19
CA GLN A 190 -17.65 -16.43 9.14
C GLN A 190 -17.75 -16.92 10.59
N ASP A 191 -18.87 -17.56 10.94
CA ASP A 191 -19.08 -18.11 12.29
C ASP A 191 -18.13 -19.26 12.59
N ILE A 192 -17.71 -19.98 11.54
CA ILE A 192 -16.74 -21.07 11.67
C ILE A 192 -15.38 -20.51 12.03
N LEU A 193 -14.92 -19.46 11.36
CA LEU A 193 -13.63 -18.80 11.67
C LEU A 193 -13.57 -18.33 13.12
N LEU A 194 -14.66 -17.78 13.67
CA LEU A 194 -14.73 -17.41 15.09
C LEU A 194 -14.59 -18.61 16.02
N LYS A 195 -15.29 -19.71 15.72
CA LYS A 195 -15.27 -20.94 16.53
C LYS A 195 -13.93 -21.67 16.44
N VAL A 196 -13.34 -21.73 15.25
CA VAL A 196 -12.06 -22.41 15.01
C VAL A 196 -10.96 -21.86 15.90
N ASN A 197 -10.89 -20.55 16.07
CA ASN A 197 -9.87 -19.93 16.92
C ASN A 197 -9.96 -20.40 18.38
N LEU A 198 -11.17 -20.62 18.90
CA LEU A 198 -11.39 -21.17 20.24
C LEU A 198 -10.97 -22.65 20.33
N ILE A 199 -11.32 -23.44 19.32
CA ILE A 199 -11.04 -24.89 19.27
C ILE A 199 -9.53 -25.15 19.12
N LEU A 200 -8.83 -24.37 18.32
CA LEU A 200 -7.39 -24.53 18.09
C LEU A 200 -6.56 -24.30 19.38
N ASN A 201 -7.07 -23.48 20.28
CA ASN A 201 -6.44 -23.17 21.58
C ASN A 201 -6.84 -24.11 22.70
N ASP A 202 -7.80 -25.02 22.48
CA ASP A 202 -8.23 -26.00 23.47
C ASP A 202 -7.37 -27.30 23.38
N ASN A 203 -6.77 -27.68 24.50
CA ASN A 203 -5.92 -28.85 24.61
C ASN A 203 -6.63 -30.17 24.24
N ASN A 204 -7.96 -30.25 24.41
CA ASN A 204 -8.74 -31.42 24.04
C ASN A 204 -8.67 -31.72 22.53
N PHE A 205 -8.40 -30.69 21.71
CA PHE A 205 -8.30 -30.82 20.26
C PHE A 205 -6.85 -30.83 19.75
N SER A 206 -5.87 -30.84 20.64
CA SER A 206 -4.44 -30.79 20.28
C SER A 206 -3.99 -31.93 19.39
N LYS A 207 -4.55 -33.13 19.59
CA LYS A 207 -4.20 -34.37 18.84
C LYS A 207 -4.70 -34.40 17.41
N TYR A 208 -5.69 -33.58 17.06
CA TYR A 208 -6.27 -33.56 15.72
C TYR A 208 -5.52 -32.64 14.79
N LYS A 209 -5.31 -33.11 13.54
CA LYS A 209 -4.63 -32.34 12.49
C LYS A 209 -5.59 -31.73 11.47
N ILE A 210 -6.77 -32.33 11.26
CA ILE A 210 -7.74 -31.86 10.28
C ILE A 210 -9.02 -31.49 10.99
N PHE A 211 -9.45 -30.25 10.75
CA PHE A 211 -10.72 -29.66 11.21
C PHE A 211 -11.59 -29.39 9.99
N ASP A 212 -12.49 -30.34 9.68
CA ASP A 212 -13.29 -30.30 8.46
C ASP A 212 -14.69 -29.78 8.74
N TYR A 213 -14.98 -28.58 8.27
CA TYR A 213 -16.26 -27.89 8.39
C TYR A 213 -17.05 -27.84 7.07
N ARG A 214 -16.69 -28.64 6.08
CA ARG A 214 -17.35 -28.63 4.77
C ARG A 214 -18.79 -29.04 4.84
N ASN A 215 -19.16 -29.91 5.77
CA ASN A 215 -20.53 -30.30 6.01
C ASN A 215 -21.21 -29.34 6.97
N LYS A 216 -22.39 -28.85 6.58
CA LYS A 216 -23.14 -27.92 7.40
C LYS A 216 -23.45 -28.56 8.77
N ASP A 217 -23.23 -27.76 9.82
CA ASP A 217 -23.48 -28.11 11.23
C ASP A 217 -22.69 -29.32 11.78
N GLN A 218 -21.62 -29.75 11.09
CA GLN A 218 -20.78 -30.85 11.53
C GLN A 218 -19.29 -30.46 11.49
N LEU A 219 -18.59 -30.80 12.57
CA LEU A 219 -17.13 -30.77 12.61
C LEU A 219 -16.60 -32.20 12.58
N ILE A 220 -15.86 -32.56 11.54
CA ILE A 220 -15.17 -33.82 11.44
C ILE A 220 -13.68 -33.61 11.82
N LEU A 221 -13.22 -34.35 12.81
CA LEU A 221 -11.85 -34.30 13.33
C LEU A 221 -11.06 -35.53 12.88
N GLN A 222 -9.84 -35.31 12.38
CA GLN A 222 -8.93 -36.37 11.94
C GLN A 222 -7.52 -36.09 12.44
#